data_0cba0080907ad9a0de95411e094eb601
#
_entry.id   0cba0080907ad9a0de95411e094eb601
#
_cell.length_a   1.000
_cell.length_b   1.000
_cell.length_c   1.000
_cell.angle_alpha   90.00
_cell.angle_beta   90.00
_cell.angle_gamma   90.00
#
_symmetry.space_group_name_H-M   'P 1'
#
loop_
_entity.id
_entity.type
_entity.pdbx_description
1 polymer ?
#
loop_
_entity_poly.entity_id
_entity_poly.type
_entity_poly.pdbx_seq_one_letter_code
_entity_poly.pdbx_strand_id
1 'polypeptide(L)'
;MSVLSDSTAADSTAAPRDSAQPLLSPESEAVVKATAAVVAANAEAITAVFYPNMFAAHPELLRVFNKGNQASGEQSKTLAASVVAFAVSLIDPDAPSFDHVKTRIAYKHVSLGITPEQYLIVGQFLIGAVAEVLGDAVTPEIAAAWTEVYWLFAVILIAEEAKLYQQAGVDPRRPLRPYRIARRIEETHDVVSLVLEPADGGPLPPMQPGQYVSVFVDLPDGSRQPRQYTVSSTAFGTRLQITVSRVRGVDGAPDGQVSAYLNDQAKVGDVLDISAPAGDFVIGDEDSPLLLASAGAGITTVLPIVEHLARTQPERQVIIAHADRTAGDHALRETVLHVARHIDNFSAYTWYEQVDADDDGARTGYMDLSTLDLPADLQVFTCGPLPFMRHVRSTLLARGVAPENIRYEVFGPDLWGPTLERAAG
;
A
#
# COMPACT_ATOMS: atom_id res chain seq x y z
N MET A 1 41.59 55.43 13.63
CA MET A 1 42.44 54.86 12.58
C MET A 1 41.65 53.73 11.96
N SER A 2 41.20 54.01 10.75
CA SER A 2 40.39 53.14 9.90
C SER A 2 41.29 52.12 9.25
N VAL A 3 40.85 50.84 9.17
CA VAL A 3 41.33 49.91 8.16
C VAL A 3 40.11 49.17 7.60
N LEU A 4 39.76 49.54 6.39
CA LEU A 4 38.88 48.84 5.47
C LEU A 4 39.61 47.61 4.99
N SER A 5 39.00 46.44 5.04
CA SER A 5 39.41 45.27 4.30
C SER A 5 38.32 44.88 3.27
N ASP A 6 38.67 44.97 2.03
CA ASP A 6 37.93 44.51 0.87
C ASP A 6 37.54 43.02 0.99
N SER A 7 36.25 42.76 0.83
CA SER A 7 35.73 41.42 0.63
C SER A 7 35.49 41.24 -0.85
N THR A 8 36.40 40.55 -1.52
CA THR A 8 36.23 40.05 -2.88
C THR A 8 35.14 38.94 -2.89
N ALA A 9 34.05 39.24 -3.54
CA ALA A 9 33.02 38.26 -3.87
C ALA A 9 33.63 37.13 -4.76
N ALA A 10 33.72 35.92 -4.20
CA ALA A 10 34.02 34.75 -4.96
C ALA A 10 32.78 34.36 -5.80
N ASP A 11 32.92 34.51 -7.09
CA ASP A 11 31.97 34.01 -8.10
C ASP A 11 31.94 32.48 -8.03
N SER A 12 30.92 31.94 -7.37
CA SER A 12 30.66 30.50 -7.31
C SER A 12 29.98 30.06 -8.60
N THR A 13 30.76 29.87 -9.65
CA THR A 13 30.34 29.06 -10.81
C THR A 13 30.15 27.63 -10.32
N ALA A 14 28.92 27.27 -10.02
CA ALA A 14 28.54 25.89 -9.81
C ALA A 14 28.96 25.07 -11.03
N ALA A 15 29.87 24.12 -10.83
CA ALA A 15 30.23 23.14 -11.85
C ALA A 15 28.94 22.43 -12.35
N PRO A 16 28.82 22.15 -13.66
CA PRO A 16 27.70 21.38 -14.16
C PRO A 16 27.68 20.05 -13.39
N ARG A 17 26.49 19.68 -12.86
CA ARG A 17 26.29 18.37 -12.25
C ARG A 17 26.69 17.35 -13.30
N ASP A 18 27.71 16.58 -12.98
CA ASP A 18 28.20 15.47 -13.78
C ASP A 18 26.99 14.62 -14.20
N SER A 19 26.85 14.34 -15.48
CA SER A 19 25.78 13.48 -15.99
C SER A 19 25.88 12.16 -15.23
N ALA A 20 24.85 11.85 -14.44
CA ALA A 20 24.82 10.63 -13.67
C ALA A 20 25.19 9.45 -14.58
N GLN A 21 26.21 8.68 -14.22
CA GLN A 21 26.58 7.50 -15.00
C GLN A 21 25.37 6.59 -15.12
N PRO A 22 25.11 6.02 -16.31
CA PRO A 22 24.03 5.06 -16.48
C PRO A 22 24.19 3.91 -15.48
N LEU A 23 23.08 3.51 -14.86
CA LEU A 23 23.10 2.45 -13.86
C LEU A 23 23.43 1.08 -14.46
N LEU A 24 23.00 0.83 -15.71
CA LEU A 24 23.33 -0.36 -16.49
C LEU A 24 24.65 -0.19 -17.22
N SER A 25 25.40 -1.28 -17.36
CA SER A 25 26.52 -1.34 -18.30
C SER A 25 26.03 -1.09 -19.73
N PRO A 26 26.81 -0.43 -20.62
CA PRO A 26 26.39 -0.16 -21.99
C PRO A 26 26.00 -1.41 -22.77
N GLU A 27 26.69 -2.54 -22.49
CA GLU A 27 26.41 -3.84 -23.10
C GLU A 27 25.03 -4.36 -22.66
N SER A 28 24.74 -4.31 -21.35
CA SER A 28 23.44 -4.72 -20.80
C SER A 28 22.31 -3.80 -21.24
N GLU A 29 22.53 -2.50 -21.32
CA GLU A 29 21.54 -1.56 -21.80
C GLU A 29 21.06 -1.89 -23.22
N ALA A 30 22.01 -2.18 -24.14
CA ALA A 30 21.69 -2.57 -25.51
C ALA A 30 20.87 -3.86 -25.57
N VAL A 31 21.22 -4.87 -24.75
CA VAL A 31 20.52 -6.15 -24.68
C VAL A 31 19.12 -5.97 -24.09
N VAL A 32 18.98 -5.22 -22.99
CA VAL A 32 17.69 -4.96 -22.35
C VAL A 32 16.76 -4.21 -23.30
N LYS A 33 17.25 -3.20 -24.01
CA LYS A 33 16.46 -2.50 -25.07
C LYS A 33 15.92 -3.46 -26.13
N ALA A 34 16.74 -4.42 -26.55
CA ALA A 34 16.35 -5.38 -27.59
C ALA A 34 15.36 -6.46 -27.07
N THR A 35 15.37 -6.78 -25.79
CA THR A 35 14.67 -7.95 -25.23
C THR A 35 13.52 -7.62 -24.27
N ALA A 36 13.40 -6.37 -23.77
CA ALA A 36 12.40 -5.99 -22.78
C ALA A 36 10.96 -6.31 -23.24
N ALA A 37 10.62 -6.04 -24.50
CA ALA A 37 9.30 -6.34 -25.06
C ALA A 37 9.00 -7.85 -25.07
N VAL A 38 10.01 -8.71 -25.33
CA VAL A 38 9.86 -10.16 -25.35
C VAL A 38 9.65 -10.67 -23.92
N VAL A 39 10.45 -10.21 -22.95
CA VAL A 39 10.31 -10.58 -21.54
C VAL A 39 8.95 -10.15 -21.01
N ALA A 40 8.51 -8.91 -21.32
CA ALA A 40 7.20 -8.40 -20.94
C ALA A 40 6.05 -9.25 -21.49
N ALA A 41 6.13 -9.63 -22.77
CA ALA A 41 5.10 -10.47 -23.41
C ALA A 41 5.00 -11.89 -22.81
N ASN A 42 6.08 -12.39 -22.19
CA ASN A 42 6.13 -13.72 -21.56
C ASN A 42 6.07 -13.67 -20.02
N ALA A 43 5.82 -12.51 -19.44
CA ALA A 43 5.88 -12.29 -17.99
C ALA A 43 4.98 -13.24 -17.20
N GLU A 44 3.78 -13.53 -17.70
CA GLU A 44 2.82 -14.45 -17.06
C GLU A 44 3.34 -15.90 -17.09
N ALA A 45 3.89 -16.35 -18.22
CA ALA A 45 4.49 -17.67 -18.35
C ALA A 45 5.72 -17.84 -17.45
N ILE A 46 6.59 -16.80 -17.39
CA ILE A 46 7.77 -16.79 -16.52
C ILE A 46 7.37 -16.94 -15.06
N THR A 47 6.37 -16.19 -14.60
CA THR A 47 5.93 -16.28 -13.21
C THR A 47 5.18 -17.56 -12.88
N ALA A 48 4.50 -18.17 -13.85
CA ALA A 48 3.88 -19.48 -13.69
C ALA A 48 4.89 -20.62 -13.47
N VAL A 49 6.13 -20.45 -13.95
CA VAL A 49 7.26 -21.38 -13.70
C VAL A 49 7.99 -20.98 -12.40
N PHE A 50 8.23 -19.69 -12.20
CA PHE A 50 9.01 -19.14 -11.09
C PHE A 50 8.46 -19.55 -9.72
N TYR A 51 7.18 -19.26 -9.42
CA TYR A 51 6.63 -19.48 -8.09
C TYR A 51 6.58 -20.94 -7.68
N PRO A 52 6.08 -21.88 -8.50
CA PRO A 52 6.08 -23.31 -8.13
C PRO A 52 7.48 -23.83 -7.86
N ASN A 53 8.47 -23.50 -8.71
CA ASN A 53 9.85 -23.97 -8.56
C ASN A 53 10.47 -23.41 -7.27
N MET A 54 10.27 -22.12 -6.98
CA MET A 54 10.77 -21.48 -5.78
C MET A 54 10.16 -22.09 -4.52
N PHE A 55 8.84 -22.26 -4.45
CA PHE A 55 8.18 -22.81 -3.27
C PHE A 55 8.42 -24.31 -3.07
N ALA A 56 8.67 -25.06 -4.14
CA ALA A 56 9.08 -26.46 -4.01
C ALA A 56 10.46 -26.59 -3.36
N ALA A 57 11.37 -25.68 -3.68
CA ALA A 57 12.72 -25.65 -3.10
C ALA A 57 12.77 -24.94 -1.73
N HIS A 58 11.92 -23.94 -1.51
CA HIS A 58 11.91 -23.06 -0.33
C HIS A 58 10.48 -22.95 0.26
N PRO A 59 9.92 -24.03 0.84
CA PRO A 59 8.55 -24.03 1.37
C PRO A 59 8.34 -23.08 2.55
N GLU A 60 9.40 -22.67 3.24
CA GLU A 60 9.38 -21.67 4.32
C GLU A 60 8.89 -20.31 3.84
N LEU A 61 9.10 -19.97 2.56
CA LEU A 61 8.63 -18.71 1.98
C LEU A 61 7.11 -18.60 1.92
N LEU A 62 6.37 -19.72 1.93
CA LEU A 62 4.91 -19.71 1.99
C LEU A 62 4.33 -19.00 3.23
N ARG A 63 5.17 -18.76 4.26
CA ARG A 63 4.75 -18.05 5.47
C ARG A 63 4.67 -16.53 5.29
N VAL A 64 5.32 -15.98 4.27
CA VAL A 64 5.32 -14.54 3.97
C VAL A 64 4.49 -14.22 2.72
N PHE A 65 4.07 -15.24 1.97
CA PHE A 65 3.24 -15.06 0.78
C PHE A 65 1.76 -15.29 1.10
N ASN A 66 0.88 -14.46 0.52
CA ASN A 66 -0.56 -14.62 0.63
C ASN A 66 -1.05 -15.74 -0.29
N LYS A 67 -1.49 -16.86 0.28
CA LYS A 67 -2.01 -18.02 -0.48
C LYS A 67 -3.19 -17.65 -1.40
N GLY A 68 -4.06 -16.72 -0.98
CA GLY A 68 -5.20 -16.28 -1.79
C GLY A 68 -4.77 -15.54 -3.06
N ASN A 69 -3.81 -14.62 -2.95
CA ASN A 69 -3.29 -13.88 -4.10
C ASN A 69 -2.47 -14.76 -5.06
N GLN A 70 -1.90 -15.84 -4.54
CA GLN A 70 -1.24 -16.84 -5.39
C GLN A 70 -2.24 -17.69 -6.18
N ALA A 71 -3.33 -18.11 -5.54
CA ALA A 71 -4.38 -18.89 -6.18
C ALA A 71 -5.09 -18.09 -7.28
N SER A 72 -5.23 -16.77 -7.14
CA SER A 72 -5.81 -15.88 -8.16
C SER A 72 -4.82 -15.49 -9.27
N GLY A 73 -3.52 -15.77 -9.13
CA GLY A 73 -2.47 -15.36 -10.07
C GLY A 73 -2.15 -13.85 -10.06
N GLU A 74 -2.80 -13.05 -9.22
CA GLU A 74 -2.62 -11.60 -9.16
C GLU A 74 -1.21 -11.19 -8.71
N GLN A 75 -0.65 -11.91 -7.73
CA GLN A 75 0.70 -11.64 -7.25
C GLN A 75 1.77 -11.93 -8.32
N SER A 76 1.55 -12.95 -9.14
CA SER A 76 2.43 -13.31 -10.25
C SER A 76 2.52 -12.18 -11.28
N LYS A 77 1.38 -11.61 -11.65
CA LYS A 77 1.31 -10.48 -12.59
C LYS A 77 2.02 -9.24 -12.06
N THR A 78 1.89 -8.96 -10.77
CA THR A 78 2.50 -7.78 -10.12
C THR A 78 4.02 -7.85 -10.11
N LEU A 79 4.63 -9.00 -9.77
CA LEU A 79 6.09 -9.15 -9.77
C LEU A 79 6.69 -8.93 -11.16
N ALA A 80 6.16 -9.63 -12.17
CA ALA A 80 6.67 -9.51 -13.52
C ALA A 80 6.52 -8.08 -14.07
N ALA A 81 5.38 -7.45 -13.85
CA ALA A 81 5.14 -6.06 -14.23
C ALA A 81 6.12 -5.10 -13.57
N SER A 82 6.45 -5.32 -12.28
CA SER A 82 7.39 -4.46 -11.54
C SER A 82 8.83 -4.55 -12.08
N VAL A 83 9.32 -5.78 -12.36
CA VAL A 83 10.67 -5.97 -12.90
C VAL A 83 10.79 -5.39 -14.31
N VAL A 84 9.77 -5.55 -15.15
CA VAL A 84 9.73 -4.97 -16.50
C VAL A 84 9.64 -3.45 -16.43
N ALA A 85 8.78 -2.88 -15.58
CA ALA A 85 8.66 -1.44 -15.40
C ALA A 85 9.99 -0.83 -14.92
N PHE A 86 10.68 -1.49 -14.00
CA PHE A 86 12.01 -1.08 -13.59
C PHE A 86 13.01 -1.13 -14.74
N ALA A 87 13.07 -2.23 -15.50
CA ALA A 87 13.95 -2.34 -16.66
C ALA A 87 13.70 -1.22 -17.68
N VAL A 88 12.43 -0.90 -17.97
CA VAL A 88 12.03 0.19 -18.86
C VAL A 88 12.50 1.55 -18.31
N SER A 89 12.36 1.79 -17.00
CA SER A 89 12.81 3.05 -16.38
C SER A 89 14.34 3.26 -16.43
N LEU A 90 15.12 2.19 -16.64
CA LEU A 90 16.57 2.27 -16.80
C LEU A 90 17.01 2.62 -18.22
N ILE A 91 16.19 2.31 -19.24
CA ILE A 91 16.57 2.39 -20.66
C ILE A 91 15.80 3.45 -21.45
N ASP A 92 14.70 3.98 -20.91
CA ASP A 92 13.85 4.98 -21.55
C ASP A 92 13.74 6.21 -20.63
N PRO A 93 14.38 7.34 -21.00
CA PRO A 93 14.32 8.56 -20.21
C PRO A 93 12.92 9.20 -20.15
N ASP A 94 12.02 8.84 -21.08
CA ASP A 94 10.64 9.31 -21.11
C ASP A 94 9.67 8.38 -20.37
N ALA A 95 10.18 7.27 -19.78
CA ALA A 95 9.38 6.37 -18.97
C ALA A 95 8.89 7.07 -17.69
N PRO A 96 7.70 6.71 -17.18
CA PRO A 96 7.25 7.16 -15.88
C PRO A 96 8.25 6.83 -14.78
N SER A 97 8.42 7.73 -13.79
CA SER A 97 9.29 7.47 -12.65
C SER A 97 8.89 6.18 -11.93
N PHE A 98 9.88 5.35 -11.63
CA PHE A 98 9.71 4.12 -10.86
C PHE A 98 9.62 4.36 -9.34
N ASP A 99 9.86 5.57 -8.86
CA ASP A 99 9.97 5.88 -7.44
C ASP A 99 8.74 5.51 -6.64
N HIS A 100 7.55 5.80 -7.14
CA HIS A 100 6.30 5.44 -6.45
C HIS A 100 6.12 3.92 -6.35
N VAL A 101 6.40 3.18 -7.42
CA VAL A 101 6.33 1.70 -7.44
C VAL A 101 7.36 1.11 -6.47
N LYS A 102 8.60 1.60 -6.51
CA LYS A 102 9.67 1.23 -5.58
C LYS A 102 9.25 1.39 -4.13
N THR A 103 8.72 2.56 -3.79
CA THR A 103 8.30 2.88 -2.42
C THR A 103 7.19 1.94 -1.93
N ARG A 104 6.19 1.67 -2.75
CA ARG A 104 5.11 0.71 -2.42
C ARG A 104 5.61 -0.70 -2.24
N ILE A 105 6.52 -1.17 -3.11
CA ILE A 105 7.14 -2.49 -2.97
C ILE A 105 7.93 -2.56 -1.65
N ALA A 106 8.75 -1.56 -1.35
CA ALA A 106 9.56 -1.53 -0.13
C ALA A 106 8.67 -1.54 1.13
N TYR A 107 7.61 -0.75 1.19
CA TYR A 107 6.64 -0.81 2.30
C TYR A 107 6.01 -2.19 2.44
N LYS A 108 5.62 -2.81 1.31
CA LYS A 108 5.05 -4.17 1.33
C LYS A 108 6.03 -5.18 1.89
N HIS A 109 7.29 -5.13 1.45
CA HIS A 109 8.34 -6.02 1.91
C HIS A 109 8.65 -5.84 3.41
N VAL A 110 8.79 -4.59 3.88
CA VAL A 110 8.96 -4.27 5.30
C VAL A 110 7.79 -4.82 6.12
N SER A 111 6.55 -4.65 5.65
CA SER A 111 5.36 -5.17 6.34
C SER A 111 5.30 -6.70 6.38
N LEU A 112 5.97 -7.39 5.47
CA LEU A 112 6.02 -8.85 5.43
C LEU A 112 7.29 -9.42 6.10
N GLY A 113 8.24 -8.56 6.47
CA GLY A 113 9.51 -8.98 7.04
C GLY A 113 10.43 -9.65 6.02
N ILE A 114 10.39 -9.22 4.76
CA ILE A 114 11.30 -9.69 3.71
C ILE A 114 12.73 -9.30 4.10
N THR A 115 13.66 -10.25 3.92
CA THR A 115 15.07 -10.06 4.26
C THR A 115 15.96 -10.00 3.02
N PRO A 116 17.15 -9.37 3.09
CA PRO A 116 18.08 -9.30 1.97
C PRO A 116 18.48 -10.68 1.42
N GLU A 117 18.53 -11.72 2.25
CA GLU A 117 18.88 -13.09 1.84
C GLU A 117 17.82 -13.69 0.90
N GLN A 118 16.56 -13.30 1.05
CA GLN A 118 15.47 -13.80 0.20
C GLN A 118 15.56 -13.28 -1.24
N TYR A 119 16.21 -12.14 -1.48
CA TYR A 119 16.48 -11.65 -2.83
C TYR A 119 17.43 -12.57 -3.62
N LEU A 120 18.37 -13.26 -2.94
CA LEU A 120 19.21 -14.26 -3.58
C LEU A 120 18.37 -15.41 -4.14
N ILE A 121 17.43 -15.90 -3.34
CA ILE A 121 16.53 -16.98 -3.73
C ILE A 121 15.65 -16.53 -4.91
N VAL A 122 14.97 -15.39 -4.76
CA VAL A 122 14.08 -14.85 -5.81
C VAL A 122 14.85 -14.66 -7.12
N GLY A 123 16.06 -14.08 -7.09
CA GLY A 123 16.87 -13.86 -8.29
C GLY A 123 17.23 -15.15 -9.01
N GLN A 124 17.70 -16.15 -8.27
CA GLN A 124 18.05 -17.44 -8.84
C GLN A 124 16.88 -18.09 -9.56
N PHE A 125 15.70 -18.15 -8.93
CA PHE A 125 14.53 -18.78 -9.52
C PHE A 125 13.89 -17.95 -10.63
N LEU A 126 13.93 -16.61 -10.55
CA LEU A 126 13.37 -15.74 -11.58
C LEU A 126 14.18 -15.82 -12.88
N ILE A 127 15.52 -15.71 -12.80
CA ILE A 127 16.39 -15.83 -13.97
C ILE A 127 16.31 -17.25 -14.55
N GLY A 128 16.23 -18.28 -13.69
CA GLY A 128 15.99 -19.66 -14.12
C GLY A 128 14.68 -19.84 -14.89
N ALA A 129 13.60 -19.20 -14.42
CA ALA A 129 12.31 -19.26 -15.10
C ALA A 129 12.32 -18.51 -16.44
N VAL A 130 13.05 -17.40 -16.56
CA VAL A 130 13.26 -16.71 -17.84
C VAL A 130 13.94 -17.64 -18.85
N ALA A 131 15.01 -18.33 -18.41
CA ALA A 131 15.73 -19.26 -19.26
C ALA A 131 14.87 -20.48 -19.66
N GLU A 132 14.07 -21.02 -18.74
CA GLU A 132 13.17 -22.15 -19.01
C GLU A 132 12.07 -21.79 -20.03
N VAL A 133 11.43 -20.61 -19.88
CA VAL A 133 10.31 -20.18 -20.73
C VAL A 133 10.78 -19.76 -22.12
N LEU A 134 11.89 -19.04 -22.22
CA LEU A 134 12.38 -18.51 -23.49
C LEU A 134 13.38 -19.44 -24.21
N GLY A 135 13.84 -20.50 -23.52
CA GLY A 135 14.69 -21.56 -24.10
C GLY A 135 15.96 -21.02 -24.76
N ASP A 136 16.23 -21.52 -25.96
CA ASP A 136 17.44 -21.18 -26.73
C ASP A 136 17.55 -19.70 -27.13
N ALA A 137 16.47 -18.91 -26.95
CA ALA A 137 16.53 -17.47 -27.15
C ALA A 137 17.31 -16.74 -26.06
N VAL A 138 17.52 -17.38 -24.90
CA VAL A 138 18.31 -16.78 -23.79
C VAL A 138 19.79 -17.13 -23.95
N THR A 139 20.52 -16.28 -24.66
CA THR A 139 21.97 -16.38 -24.74
C THR A 139 22.63 -16.04 -23.40
N PRO A 140 23.92 -16.39 -23.17
CA PRO A 140 24.65 -15.98 -21.98
C PRO A 140 24.67 -14.46 -21.75
N GLU A 141 24.70 -13.67 -22.84
CA GLU A 141 24.69 -12.22 -22.79
C GLU A 141 23.33 -11.70 -22.31
N ILE A 142 22.23 -12.30 -22.77
CA ILE A 142 20.87 -11.97 -22.33
C ILE A 142 20.69 -12.32 -20.86
N ALA A 143 21.12 -13.49 -20.43
CA ALA A 143 21.07 -13.89 -19.04
C ALA A 143 21.87 -12.96 -18.13
N ALA A 144 23.06 -12.54 -18.56
CA ALA A 144 23.91 -11.61 -17.82
C ALA A 144 23.24 -10.23 -17.68
N ALA A 145 22.70 -9.68 -18.77
CA ALA A 145 22.03 -8.37 -18.77
C ALA A 145 20.80 -8.35 -17.84
N TRP A 146 19.94 -9.36 -17.89
CA TRP A 146 18.78 -9.46 -17.01
C TRP A 146 19.13 -9.76 -15.56
N THR A 147 20.26 -10.43 -15.33
CA THR A 147 20.83 -10.60 -13.99
C THR A 147 21.30 -9.25 -13.43
N GLU A 148 21.92 -8.39 -14.24
CA GLU A 148 22.31 -7.04 -13.83
C GLU A 148 21.09 -6.19 -13.49
N VAL A 149 20.03 -6.18 -14.33
CA VAL A 149 18.74 -5.52 -14.04
C VAL A 149 18.17 -5.99 -12.71
N TYR A 150 18.11 -7.31 -12.48
CA TYR A 150 17.58 -7.87 -11.25
C TYR A 150 18.36 -7.39 -10.01
N TRP A 151 19.69 -7.39 -10.06
CA TRP A 151 20.50 -6.97 -8.92
C TRP A 151 20.41 -5.47 -8.65
N LEU A 152 20.32 -4.64 -9.67
CA LEU A 152 20.06 -3.21 -9.49
C LEU A 152 18.70 -3.00 -8.79
N PHE A 153 17.67 -3.69 -9.26
CA PHE A 153 16.36 -3.67 -8.63
C PHE A 153 16.39 -4.10 -7.16
N ALA A 154 17.03 -5.24 -6.87
CA ALA A 154 17.17 -5.80 -5.53
C ALA A 154 17.90 -4.84 -4.58
N VAL A 155 19.05 -4.29 -4.99
CA VAL A 155 19.85 -3.38 -4.16
C VAL A 155 19.11 -2.09 -3.83
N ILE A 156 18.38 -1.53 -4.81
CA ILE A 156 17.56 -0.32 -4.60
C ILE A 156 16.45 -0.60 -3.59
N LEU A 157 15.78 -1.75 -3.69
CA LEU A 157 14.73 -2.12 -2.72
C LEU A 157 15.31 -2.40 -1.33
N ILE A 158 16.38 -3.16 -1.21
CA ILE A 158 17.05 -3.45 0.07
C ILE A 158 17.47 -2.14 0.76
N ALA A 159 18.01 -1.17 0.01
CA ALA A 159 18.38 0.12 0.55
C ALA A 159 17.18 0.94 1.05
N GLU A 160 16.07 0.94 0.31
CA GLU A 160 14.84 1.62 0.72
C GLU A 160 14.20 0.93 1.94
N GLU A 161 14.15 -0.39 1.97
CA GLU A 161 13.67 -1.18 3.10
C GLU A 161 14.49 -0.92 4.38
N ALA A 162 15.82 -0.87 4.27
CA ALA A 162 16.69 -0.55 5.40
C ALA A 162 16.39 0.84 5.97
N LYS A 163 16.15 1.82 5.12
CA LYS A 163 15.75 3.18 5.51
C LYS A 163 14.39 3.18 6.21
N LEU A 164 13.40 2.44 5.69
CA LEU A 164 12.08 2.33 6.31
C LEU A 164 12.13 1.67 7.69
N TYR A 165 12.92 0.60 7.88
CA TYR A 165 13.14 -0.01 9.19
C TYR A 165 13.79 0.96 10.17
N GLN A 166 14.77 1.75 9.72
CA GLN A 166 15.41 2.78 10.54
C GLN A 166 14.41 3.86 10.97
N GLN A 167 13.56 4.34 10.06
CA GLN A 167 12.53 5.34 10.36
C GLN A 167 11.49 4.81 11.35
N ALA A 168 11.10 3.54 11.22
CA ALA A 168 10.19 2.88 12.15
C ALA A 168 10.84 2.51 13.50
N GLY A 169 12.17 2.62 13.63
CA GLY A 169 12.89 2.22 14.85
C GLY A 169 12.83 0.70 15.10
N VAL A 170 12.72 -0.12 14.05
CA VAL A 170 12.59 -1.57 14.11
C VAL A 170 13.88 -2.25 13.63
N ASP A 171 14.36 -3.25 14.36
CA ASP A 171 15.49 -4.10 13.93
C ASP A 171 15.03 -5.03 12.79
N PRO A 172 15.60 -4.93 11.58
CA PRO A 172 15.21 -5.77 10.44
C PRO A 172 15.42 -7.27 10.68
N ARG A 173 16.26 -7.66 11.65
CA ARG A 173 16.43 -9.06 12.06
C ARG A 173 15.27 -9.56 12.93
N ARG A 174 14.44 -8.66 13.44
CA ARG A 174 13.24 -8.93 14.23
C ARG A 174 12.09 -8.04 13.75
N PRO A 175 11.64 -8.24 12.50
CA PRO A 175 10.68 -7.35 11.86
C PRO A 175 9.28 -7.42 12.46
N LEU A 176 9.00 -8.47 13.22
CA LEU A 176 7.71 -8.71 13.86
C LEU A 176 7.83 -8.54 15.37
N ARG A 177 6.81 -7.92 15.96
CA ARG A 177 6.69 -7.72 17.40
C ARG A 177 5.36 -8.31 17.89
N PRO A 178 5.34 -9.05 19.01
CA PRO A 178 4.11 -9.58 19.57
C PRO A 178 3.26 -8.47 20.22
N TYR A 179 1.97 -8.47 19.90
CA TYR A 179 0.95 -7.60 20.46
C TYR A 179 -0.17 -8.43 21.08
N ARG A 180 -0.65 -8.01 22.25
CA ARG A 180 -1.79 -8.63 22.92
C ARG A 180 -3.08 -7.90 22.54
N ILE A 181 -4.15 -8.64 22.29
CA ILE A 181 -5.49 -8.08 22.15
C ILE A 181 -5.95 -7.61 23.54
N ALA A 182 -5.97 -6.29 23.73
CA ALA A 182 -6.40 -5.66 24.99
C ALA A 182 -7.91 -5.44 25.04
N ARG A 183 -8.54 -5.21 23.88
CA ARG A 183 -9.97 -5.01 23.75
C ARG A 183 -10.46 -5.49 22.39
N ARG A 184 -11.67 -6.02 22.34
CA ARG A 184 -12.42 -6.37 21.13
C ARG A 184 -13.72 -5.60 21.13
N ILE A 185 -14.08 -5.01 19.99
CA ILE A 185 -15.27 -4.19 19.78
C ILE A 185 -16.00 -4.72 18.55
N GLU A 186 -17.24 -5.13 18.71
CA GLU A 186 -18.10 -5.49 17.58
C GLU A 186 -18.60 -4.18 16.93
N GLU A 187 -18.14 -3.90 15.71
CA GLU A 187 -18.58 -2.71 14.96
C GLU A 187 -19.88 -2.99 14.20
N THR A 188 -19.92 -4.13 13.50
CA THR A 188 -21.08 -4.64 12.80
C THR A 188 -21.11 -6.17 12.89
N HIS A 189 -22.08 -6.84 12.23
CA HIS A 189 -22.13 -8.31 12.20
C HIS A 189 -20.92 -8.97 11.49
N ASP A 190 -20.22 -8.24 10.64
CA ASP A 190 -19.07 -8.74 9.86
C ASP A 190 -17.77 -7.92 10.10
N VAL A 191 -17.78 -6.97 11.04
CA VAL A 191 -16.62 -6.11 11.30
C VAL A 191 -16.32 -6.05 12.79
N VAL A 192 -15.05 -6.31 13.13
CA VAL A 192 -14.54 -6.21 14.50
C VAL A 192 -13.35 -5.26 14.56
N SER A 193 -13.30 -4.43 15.59
CA SER A 193 -12.11 -3.66 15.94
C SER A 193 -11.34 -4.35 17.06
N LEU A 194 -10.05 -4.53 16.88
CA LEU A 194 -9.11 -5.10 17.85
C LEU A 194 -8.16 -4.02 18.31
N VAL A 195 -8.22 -3.69 19.62
CA VAL A 195 -7.27 -2.78 20.25
C VAL A 195 -6.09 -3.61 20.77
N LEU A 196 -4.90 -3.28 20.31
CA LEU A 196 -3.69 -4.06 20.46
C LEU A 196 -2.66 -3.30 21.28
N GLU A 197 -2.04 -3.95 22.25
CA GLU A 197 -0.95 -3.42 23.05
C GLU A 197 0.33 -4.23 22.87
N PRO A 198 1.52 -3.62 22.80
CA PRO A 198 2.77 -4.37 22.76
C PRO A 198 2.88 -5.32 23.94
N ALA A 199 3.10 -6.61 23.69
CA ALA A 199 3.17 -7.63 24.75
C ALA A 199 4.36 -7.43 25.70
N ASP A 200 5.39 -6.71 25.26
CA ASP A 200 6.57 -6.35 26.07
C ASP A 200 6.36 -5.06 26.89
N GLY A 201 5.20 -4.40 26.77
CA GLY A 201 4.87 -3.15 27.47
C GLY A 201 5.64 -1.91 26.98
N GLY A 202 6.44 -2.01 25.93
CA GLY A 202 7.17 -0.89 25.36
C GLY A 202 6.27 0.07 24.54
N PRO A 203 6.79 1.24 24.10
CA PRO A 203 6.03 2.20 23.34
C PRO A 203 5.65 1.65 21.95
N LEU A 204 4.64 2.26 21.33
CA LEU A 204 4.34 2.03 19.92
C LEU A 204 5.49 2.59 19.05
N PRO A 205 5.75 1.98 17.88
CA PRO A 205 6.63 2.57 16.89
C PRO A 205 6.03 3.88 16.37
N PRO A 206 6.85 4.82 15.87
CA PRO A 206 6.35 5.97 15.12
C PRO A 206 5.47 5.51 13.97
N MET A 207 4.31 6.13 13.80
CA MET A 207 3.39 5.84 12.70
C MET A 207 2.64 7.08 12.25
N GLN A 208 2.23 7.09 10.99
CA GLN A 208 1.47 8.18 10.39
C GLN A 208 0.03 7.72 10.11
N PRO A 209 -0.96 8.63 10.19
CA PRO A 209 -2.35 8.33 9.86
C PRO A 209 -2.49 7.81 8.42
N GLY A 210 -3.16 6.70 8.25
CA GLY A 210 -3.31 6.01 6.96
C GLY A 210 -2.36 4.83 6.75
N GLN A 211 -1.30 4.70 7.54
CA GLN A 211 -0.43 3.53 7.49
C GLN A 211 -1.14 2.25 7.95
N TYR A 212 -0.63 1.11 7.50
CA TYR A 212 -1.10 -0.22 7.87
C TYR A 212 -0.01 -1.04 8.56
N VAL A 213 -0.42 -2.12 9.17
CA VAL A 213 0.45 -3.18 9.69
C VAL A 213 0.07 -4.53 9.08
N SER A 214 1.04 -5.43 8.93
CA SER A 214 0.74 -6.84 8.67
C SER A 214 0.54 -7.59 9.98
N VAL A 215 -0.58 -8.27 10.08
CA VAL A 215 -0.91 -9.19 11.18
C VAL A 215 -0.66 -10.60 10.71
N PHE A 216 0.16 -11.33 11.44
CA PHE A 216 0.47 -12.73 11.16
C PHE A 216 -0.37 -13.62 12.07
N VAL A 217 -1.12 -14.51 11.48
CA VAL A 217 -2.01 -15.43 12.18
C VAL A 217 -1.57 -16.88 11.92
N ASP A 218 -1.38 -17.63 13.00
CA ASP A 218 -1.22 -19.07 12.92
C ASP A 218 -2.61 -19.71 12.87
N LEU A 219 -2.95 -20.27 11.72
CA LEU A 219 -4.27 -20.83 11.44
C LEU A 219 -4.40 -22.27 11.96
N PRO A 220 -5.64 -22.76 12.22
CA PRO A 220 -5.86 -24.12 12.72
C PRO A 220 -5.33 -25.25 11.81
N ASP A 221 -5.13 -24.97 10.52
CA ASP A 221 -4.53 -25.91 9.57
C ASP A 221 -2.99 -26.00 9.68
N GLY A 222 -2.38 -25.29 10.66
CA GLY A 222 -0.95 -25.19 10.87
C GLY A 222 -0.24 -24.21 9.92
N SER A 223 -0.96 -23.55 9.04
CA SER A 223 -0.37 -22.52 8.17
C SER A 223 -0.32 -21.17 8.88
N ARG A 224 0.75 -20.40 8.61
CA ARG A 224 0.88 -19.02 9.05
C ARG A 224 0.61 -18.09 7.88
N GLN A 225 -0.28 -17.12 8.07
CA GLN A 225 -0.71 -16.23 7.01
C GLN A 225 -0.68 -14.75 7.45
N PRO A 226 -0.02 -13.87 6.68
CA PRO A 226 -0.08 -12.43 6.90
C PRO A 226 -1.29 -11.81 6.20
N ARG A 227 -1.86 -10.75 6.83
CA ARG A 227 -2.80 -9.82 6.18
C ARG A 227 -2.53 -8.41 6.65
N GLN A 228 -2.63 -7.46 5.71
CA GLN A 228 -2.51 -6.04 6.01
C GLN A 228 -3.84 -5.50 6.53
N TYR A 229 -3.74 -4.69 7.59
CA TYR A 229 -4.85 -3.94 8.16
C TYR A 229 -4.39 -2.51 8.45
N THR A 230 -5.16 -1.54 8.02
CA THR A 230 -4.92 -0.14 8.38
C THR A 230 -4.92 0.00 9.90
N VAL A 231 -3.97 0.77 10.43
CA VAL A 231 -4.05 1.21 11.84
C VAL A 231 -5.19 2.22 11.91
N SER A 232 -6.38 1.73 12.26
CA SER A 232 -7.62 2.50 12.22
C SER A 232 -7.76 3.52 13.34
N SER A 233 -6.97 3.42 14.41
CA SER A 233 -6.86 4.45 15.46
C SER A 233 -5.61 4.25 16.31
N THR A 234 -5.08 5.36 16.83
CA THR A 234 -4.04 5.43 17.85
C THR A 234 -4.48 6.22 19.09
N ALA A 235 -5.77 6.53 19.19
CA ALA A 235 -6.33 7.33 20.28
C ALA A 235 -6.28 6.65 21.66
N PHE A 236 -5.88 5.37 21.73
CA PHE A 236 -5.83 4.58 22.95
C PHE A 236 -4.50 4.65 23.72
N GLY A 237 -3.74 5.74 23.56
CA GLY A 237 -2.48 5.97 24.25
C GLY A 237 -1.33 5.10 23.74
N THR A 238 -0.94 4.07 24.49
CA THR A 238 0.14 3.14 24.07
C THR A 238 -0.37 1.95 23.25
N ARG A 239 -1.58 2.04 22.71
CA ARG A 239 -2.25 0.98 21.95
C ARG A 239 -2.60 1.47 20.56
N LEU A 240 -2.63 0.55 19.61
CA LEU A 240 -3.17 0.79 18.28
C LEU A 240 -4.45 -0.02 18.07
N GLN A 241 -5.28 0.40 17.14
CA GLN A 241 -6.46 -0.35 16.72
C GLN A 241 -6.32 -0.76 15.25
N ILE A 242 -6.72 -1.99 14.96
CA ILE A 242 -7.04 -2.45 13.60
C ILE A 242 -8.52 -2.79 13.54
N THR A 243 -9.14 -2.54 12.39
CA THR A 243 -10.55 -2.89 12.16
C THR A 243 -10.62 -3.88 11.02
N VAL A 244 -11.21 -5.03 11.28
CA VAL A 244 -11.16 -6.22 10.43
C VAL A 244 -12.55 -6.52 9.90
N SER A 245 -12.76 -6.32 8.61
CA SER A 245 -13.96 -6.77 7.90
C SER A 245 -13.78 -8.23 7.47
N ARG A 246 -14.80 -9.05 7.71
CA ARG A 246 -14.88 -10.43 7.25
C ARG A 246 -14.96 -10.47 5.72
N VAL A 247 -14.06 -11.19 5.10
CA VAL A 247 -14.12 -11.47 3.66
C VAL A 247 -14.98 -12.69 3.44
N ARG A 248 -16.16 -12.50 2.87
CA ARG A 248 -17.05 -13.59 2.46
C ARG A 248 -16.63 -14.13 1.10
N GLY A 249 -16.65 -15.43 0.95
CA GLY A 249 -16.47 -16.06 -0.35
C GLY A 249 -17.64 -15.74 -1.28
N VAL A 250 -17.33 -15.55 -2.56
CA VAL A 250 -18.31 -15.28 -3.62
C VAL A 250 -18.21 -16.39 -4.65
N ASP A 251 -19.35 -16.79 -5.26
CA ASP A 251 -19.41 -17.81 -6.33
C ASP A 251 -18.75 -19.15 -5.96
N GLY A 252 -18.91 -19.57 -4.70
CA GLY A 252 -18.36 -20.84 -4.20
C GLY A 252 -16.90 -20.77 -3.76
N ALA A 253 -16.25 -19.62 -3.83
CA ALA A 253 -14.94 -19.41 -3.21
C ALA A 253 -15.05 -19.47 -1.67
N PRO A 254 -14.03 -19.99 -0.96
CA PRO A 254 -14.05 -20.02 0.50
C PRO A 254 -13.93 -18.62 1.09
N ASP A 255 -14.43 -18.45 2.32
CA ASP A 255 -14.21 -17.25 3.13
C ASP A 255 -12.72 -16.98 3.35
N GLY A 256 -12.38 -15.70 3.54
CA GLY A 256 -11.02 -15.29 3.88
C GLY A 256 -10.59 -15.84 5.25
N GLN A 257 -9.69 -16.82 5.27
CA GLN A 257 -9.30 -17.56 6.48
C GLN A 257 -8.86 -16.65 7.64
N VAL A 258 -8.00 -15.66 7.37
CA VAL A 258 -7.48 -14.76 8.42
C VAL A 258 -8.57 -13.83 8.94
N SER A 259 -9.36 -13.20 8.05
CA SER A 259 -10.44 -12.33 8.48
C SER A 259 -11.54 -13.08 9.25
N ALA A 260 -11.87 -14.31 8.85
CA ALA A 260 -12.78 -15.17 9.59
C ALA A 260 -12.22 -15.53 10.96
N TYR A 261 -10.94 -15.93 11.04
CA TYR A 261 -10.29 -16.23 12.32
C TYR A 261 -10.33 -15.02 13.29
N LEU A 262 -9.95 -13.83 12.81
CA LEU A 262 -9.93 -12.60 13.62
C LEU A 262 -11.35 -12.18 14.06
N ASN A 263 -12.36 -12.41 13.24
CA ASN A 263 -13.74 -12.11 13.58
C ASN A 263 -14.35 -13.15 14.55
N ASP A 264 -14.06 -14.46 14.39
CA ASP A 264 -14.77 -15.50 15.11
C ASP A 264 -14.02 -16.05 16.33
N GLN A 265 -12.69 -16.11 16.25
CA GLN A 265 -11.88 -16.90 17.17
C GLN A 265 -10.96 -16.06 18.04
N ALA A 266 -10.45 -14.91 17.52
CA ALA A 266 -9.54 -14.06 18.27
C ALA A 266 -10.21 -13.44 19.50
N LYS A 267 -9.57 -13.55 20.66
CA LYS A 267 -10.10 -13.15 21.97
C LYS A 267 -9.18 -12.16 22.66
N VAL A 268 -9.73 -11.40 23.60
CA VAL A 268 -8.94 -10.59 24.53
C VAL A 268 -7.95 -11.49 25.27
N GLY A 269 -6.68 -11.09 25.27
CA GLY A 269 -5.56 -11.83 25.82
C GLY A 269 -4.73 -12.60 24.80
N ASP A 270 -5.27 -12.90 23.61
CA ASP A 270 -4.51 -13.54 22.54
C ASP A 270 -3.38 -12.63 22.06
N VAL A 271 -2.30 -13.26 21.56
CA VAL A 271 -1.11 -12.56 21.08
C VAL A 271 -0.98 -12.77 19.57
N LEU A 272 -0.79 -11.69 18.84
CA LEU A 272 -0.60 -11.65 17.40
C LEU A 272 0.78 -11.06 17.11
N ASP A 273 1.48 -11.59 16.12
CA ASP A 273 2.71 -10.98 15.61
C ASP A 273 2.37 -9.89 14.58
N ILE A 274 2.91 -8.69 14.79
CA ILE A 274 2.60 -7.49 14.02
C ILE A 274 3.88 -6.89 13.47
N SER A 275 3.84 -6.47 12.21
CA SER A 275 4.96 -5.80 11.54
C SER A 275 5.18 -4.37 12.01
N ALA A 276 6.29 -3.76 11.56
CA ALA A 276 6.42 -2.30 11.55
C ALA A 276 5.26 -1.65 10.76
N PRO A 277 4.84 -0.42 11.11
CA PRO A 277 3.93 0.38 10.29
C PRO A 277 4.51 0.61 8.90
N ALA A 278 3.67 0.51 7.88
CA ALA A 278 4.04 0.64 6.48
C ALA A 278 2.96 1.38 5.68
N GLY A 279 3.30 1.84 4.49
CA GLY A 279 2.36 2.50 3.58
C GLY A 279 2.65 3.98 3.39
N ASP A 280 2.33 4.48 2.20
CA ASP A 280 2.50 5.85 1.73
C ASP A 280 1.18 6.63 1.60
N PHE A 281 0.07 5.99 1.98
CA PHE A 281 -1.25 6.63 2.02
C PHE A 281 -1.40 7.49 3.28
N VAL A 282 -0.56 8.51 3.38
CA VAL A 282 -0.43 9.37 4.55
C VAL A 282 -0.78 10.81 4.22
N ILE A 283 -1.41 11.50 5.18
CA ILE A 283 -1.74 12.90 5.03
C ILE A 283 -0.50 13.76 5.31
N GLY A 284 -0.32 14.81 4.50
CA GLY A 284 0.71 15.80 4.69
C GLY A 284 0.25 17.01 5.50
N ASP A 285 1.15 17.97 5.63
CA ASP A 285 0.93 19.22 6.38
C ASP A 285 0.23 20.31 5.55
N GLU A 286 -0.18 19.99 4.31
CA GLU A 286 -0.91 20.91 3.44
C GLU A 286 -2.27 21.28 4.07
N ASP A 287 -2.73 22.51 3.85
CA ASP A 287 -3.98 23.08 4.39
C ASP A 287 -5.13 23.15 3.37
N SER A 288 -4.87 22.73 2.12
CA SER A 288 -5.90 22.69 1.07
C SER A 288 -7.10 21.83 1.48
N PRO A 289 -8.31 22.12 0.98
CA PRO A 289 -9.51 21.35 1.25
C PRO A 289 -9.31 19.85 0.98
N LEU A 290 -9.86 19.00 1.83
CA LEU A 290 -9.67 17.57 1.80
C LEU A 290 -10.97 16.81 1.61
N LEU A 291 -11.00 15.88 0.63
CA LEU A 291 -12.05 14.88 0.49
C LEU A 291 -11.53 13.50 0.92
N LEU A 292 -12.20 12.92 1.90
CA LEU A 292 -12.02 11.52 2.32
C LEU A 292 -13.17 10.69 1.74
N ALA A 293 -12.93 10.03 0.60
CA ALA A 293 -13.92 9.23 -0.10
C ALA A 293 -13.69 7.74 0.16
N SER A 294 -14.61 7.07 0.83
CA SER A 294 -14.45 5.67 1.23
C SER A 294 -15.69 4.82 0.96
N ALA A 295 -15.49 3.50 0.81
CA ALA A 295 -16.58 2.54 0.75
C ALA A 295 -16.23 1.27 1.54
N GLY A 296 -17.23 0.74 2.28
CA GLY A 296 -17.06 -0.46 3.10
C GLY A 296 -15.85 -0.38 4.03
N ALA A 297 -14.96 -1.37 3.98
CA ALA A 297 -13.74 -1.41 4.79
C ALA A 297 -12.80 -0.21 4.59
N GLY A 298 -12.95 0.56 3.50
CA GLY A 298 -12.16 1.78 3.28
C GLY A 298 -12.33 2.85 4.37
N ILE A 299 -13.40 2.80 5.16
CA ILE A 299 -13.62 3.68 6.32
C ILE A 299 -12.49 3.60 7.34
N THR A 300 -11.77 2.50 7.39
CA THR A 300 -10.65 2.30 8.32
C THR A 300 -9.49 3.27 8.10
N THR A 301 -9.34 3.84 6.90
CA THR A 301 -8.36 4.87 6.58
C THR A 301 -8.83 6.26 6.99
N VAL A 302 -10.15 6.48 7.05
CA VAL A 302 -10.75 7.79 7.36
C VAL A 302 -10.56 8.16 8.82
N LEU A 303 -10.86 7.24 9.74
CA LEU A 303 -10.80 7.53 11.19
C LEU A 303 -9.43 8.06 11.65
N PRO A 304 -8.27 7.42 11.35
CA PRO A 304 -6.97 7.91 11.82
C PRO A 304 -6.62 9.28 11.21
N ILE A 305 -7.04 9.55 9.96
CA ILE A 305 -6.84 10.86 9.32
C ILE A 305 -7.67 11.92 10.06
N VAL A 306 -8.94 11.65 10.32
CA VAL A 306 -9.83 12.58 11.05
C VAL A 306 -9.34 12.81 12.48
N GLU A 307 -8.88 11.77 13.19
CA GLU A 307 -8.26 11.89 14.52
C GLU A 307 -7.01 12.77 14.49
N HIS A 308 -6.21 12.68 13.45
CA HIS A 308 -5.02 13.51 13.26
C HIS A 308 -5.41 14.97 13.01
N LEU A 309 -6.30 15.22 12.04
CA LEU A 309 -6.72 16.57 11.66
C LEU A 309 -7.41 17.31 12.81
N ALA A 310 -8.26 16.63 13.56
CA ALA A 310 -8.91 17.22 14.74
C ALA A 310 -7.90 17.75 15.80
N ARG A 311 -6.68 17.20 15.81
CA ARG A 311 -5.63 17.64 16.75
C ARG A 311 -4.65 18.64 16.15
N THR A 312 -4.37 18.57 14.86
CA THR A 312 -3.25 19.30 14.22
C THR A 312 -3.70 20.36 13.24
N GLN A 313 -4.88 20.20 12.63
CA GLN A 313 -5.42 21.08 11.60
C GLN A 313 -6.95 21.25 11.76
N PRO A 314 -7.47 21.67 12.93
CA PRO A 314 -8.91 21.73 13.19
C PRO A 314 -9.65 22.72 12.28
N GLU A 315 -8.96 23.74 11.74
CA GLU A 315 -9.54 24.76 10.85
C GLU A 315 -9.61 24.29 9.37
N ARG A 316 -8.92 23.18 9.02
CA ARG A 316 -8.91 22.66 7.66
C ARG A 316 -10.30 22.24 7.21
N GLN A 317 -10.67 22.59 5.97
CA GLN A 317 -11.93 22.11 5.38
C GLN A 317 -11.83 20.61 5.06
N VAL A 318 -12.72 19.81 5.65
CA VAL A 318 -12.76 18.34 5.47
C VAL A 318 -14.13 17.89 5.02
N ILE A 319 -14.18 17.18 3.91
CA ILE A 319 -15.38 16.55 3.37
C ILE A 319 -15.24 15.05 3.53
N ILE A 320 -16.13 14.43 4.28
CA ILE A 320 -16.17 12.96 4.47
C ILE A 320 -17.30 12.42 3.60
N ALA A 321 -16.99 11.55 2.66
CA ALA A 321 -17.94 10.86 1.80
C ALA A 321 -17.80 9.35 1.97
N HIS A 322 -18.83 8.67 2.48
CA HIS A 322 -18.79 7.23 2.70
C HIS A 322 -19.97 6.52 2.02
N ALA A 323 -19.70 5.34 1.46
CA ALA A 323 -20.71 4.48 0.87
C ALA A 323 -20.66 3.08 1.49
N ASP A 324 -21.82 2.50 1.78
CA ASP A 324 -21.95 1.12 2.23
C ASP A 324 -23.26 0.50 1.72
N ARG A 325 -23.50 -0.77 2.02
CA ARG A 325 -24.73 -1.47 1.62
C ARG A 325 -25.93 -0.96 2.43
N THR A 326 -25.77 -0.89 3.74
CA THR A 326 -26.79 -0.43 4.69
C THR A 326 -26.13 0.36 5.83
N ALA A 327 -26.92 1.05 6.63
CA ALA A 327 -26.45 1.69 7.87
C ALA A 327 -25.87 0.68 8.87
N GLY A 328 -26.43 -0.53 8.91
CA GLY A 328 -25.94 -1.62 9.77
C GLY A 328 -24.58 -2.21 9.36
N ASP A 329 -24.17 -1.99 8.11
CA ASP A 329 -22.83 -2.40 7.61
C ASP A 329 -21.77 -1.31 7.85
N HIS A 330 -22.16 -0.05 8.10
CA HIS A 330 -21.27 1.11 8.21
C HIS A 330 -20.49 1.11 9.54
N ALA A 331 -19.39 0.40 9.57
CA ALA A 331 -18.49 0.35 10.72
C ALA A 331 -17.89 1.73 11.03
N LEU A 332 -17.49 1.96 12.28
CA LEU A 332 -16.82 3.18 12.76
C LEU A 332 -17.62 4.49 12.56
N ARG A 333 -18.84 4.47 12.04
CA ARG A 333 -19.65 5.65 11.72
C ARG A 333 -19.70 6.64 12.88
N GLU A 334 -20.16 6.18 14.03
CA GLU A 334 -20.36 7.04 15.20
C GLU A 334 -19.03 7.62 15.70
N THR A 335 -17.97 6.82 15.66
CA THR A 335 -16.62 7.26 16.09
C THR A 335 -16.06 8.33 15.15
N VAL A 336 -16.15 8.12 13.82
CA VAL A 336 -15.71 9.11 12.83
C VAL A 336 -16.46 10.41 12.98
N LEU A 337 -17.79 10.38 13.07
CA LEU A 337 -18.62 11.58 13.22
C LEU A 337 -18.37 12.28 14.56
N HIS A 338 -18.15 11.52 15.64
CA HIS A 338 -17.84 12.10 16.94
C HIS A 338 -16.52 12.87 16.91
N VAL A 339 -15.47 12.30 16.32
CA VAL A 339 -14.16 12.96 16.21
C VAL A 339 -14.20 14.13 15.25
N ALA A 340 -14.90 14.00 14.11
CA ALA A 340 -15.02 15.04 13.09
C ALA A 340 -15.66 16.34 13.64
N ARG A 341 -16.48 16.27 14.68
CA ARG A 341 -17.04 17.46 15.37
C ARG A 341 -15.97 18.39 15.99
N HIS A 342 -14.73 17.94 16.10
CA HIS A 342 -13.60 18.74 16.55
C HIS A 342 -12.85 19.43 15.40
N ILE A 343 -13.35 19.28 14.17
CA ILE A 343 -12.88 20.00 12.98
C ILE A 343 -13.91 21.09 12.69
N ASP A 344 -13.50 22.35 12.68
CA ASP A 344 -14.40 23.49 12.59
C ASP A 344 -15.19 23.56 11.29
N ASN A 345 -14.59 23.11 10.19
CA ASN A 345 -15.19 23.14 8.85
C ASN A 345 -15.25 21.73 8.24
N PHE A 346 -16.14 20.89 8.79
CA PHE A 346 -16.37 19.58 8.21
C PHE A 346 -17.77 19.41 7.67
N SER A 347 -17.91 18.54 6.67
CA SER A 347 -19.18 18.03 6.17
C SER A 347 -19.10 16.53 5.94
N ALA A 348 -20.17 15.81 6.22
CA ALA A 348 -20.26 14.37 6.05
C ALA A 348 -21.44 13.99 5.17
N TYR A 349 -21.19 13.13 4.19
CA TYR A 349 -22.18 12.60 3.26
C TYR A 349 -22.11 11.09 3.24
N THR A 350 -23.25 10.44 3.32
CA THR A 350 -23.35 8.99 3.34
C THR A 350 -24.30 8.49 2.25
N TRP A 351 -23.91 7.40 1.59
CA TRP A 351 -24.74 6.69 0.62
C TRP A 351 -24.92 5.24 1.06
N TYR A 352 -26.15 4.75 1.01
CA TYR A 352 -26.45 3.34 1.22
C TYR A 352 -27.19 2.77 0.01
N GLU A 353 -26.80 1.56 -0.40
CA GLU A 353 -27.54 0.86 -1.47
C GLU A 353 -28.99 0.61 -1.06
N GLN A 354 -29.20 0.33 0.22
CA GLN A 354 -30.52 0.16 0.84
C GLN A 354 -30.62 1.10 2.05
N VAL A 355 -31.55 2.03 1.99
CA VAL A 355 -31.82 3.02 3.05
C VAL A 355 -33.07 2.60 3.79
N ASP A 356 -33.00 2.46 5.10
CA ASP A 356 -34.15 2.26 5.97
C ASP A 356 -34.82 3.59 6.32
N ALA A 357 -36.11 3.56 6.72
CA ALA A 357 -36.87 4.76 7.00
C ALA A 357 -36.27 5.66 8.10
N ASP A 358 -35.45 5.08 8.97
CA ASP A 358 -34.81 5.75 10.11
C ASP A 358 -33.40 6.31 9.78
N ASP A 359 -32.91 6.11 8.55
CA ASP A 359 -31.58 6.60 8.11
C ASP A 359 -31.66 8.07 7.64
N ASP A 360 -31.98 8.97 8.57
CA ASP A 360 -32.21 10.39 8.31
C ASP A 360 -30.90 11.04 7.73
N GLY A 361 -31.05 11.59 6.52
CA GLY A 361 -29.95 12.28 5.81
C GLY A 361 -29.03 11.41 4.94
N ALA A 362 -29.17 10.07 4.94
CA ALA A 362 -28.44 9.22 4.01
C ALA A 362 -29.05 9.29 2.60
N ARG A 363 -28.19 9.18 1.58
CA ARG A 363 -28.58 9.13 0.17
C ARG A 363 -28.69 7.68 -0.29
N THR A 364 -29.67 7.40 -1.14
CA THR A 364 -29.86 6.04 -1.67
C THR A 364 -28.97 5.80 -2.89
N GLY A 365 -28.36 4.62 -2.97
CA GLY A 365 -27.59 4.14 -4.11
C GLY A 365 -26.08 4.31 -3.94
N TYR A 366 -25.38 4.26 -5.07
CA TYR A 366 -23.91 4.42 -5.09
C TYR A 366 -23.51 5.88 -4.89
N MET A 367 -22.29 6.08 -4.36
CA MET A 367 -21.74 7.42 -4.17
C MET A 367 -21.70 8.21 -5.47
N ASP A 368 -22.34 9.37 -5.48
CA ASP A 368 -22.33 10.33 -6.59
C ASP A 368 -21.75 11.67 -6.14
N LEU A 369 -20.46 11.85 -6.38
CA LEU A 369 -19.74 13.07 -6.05
C LEU A 369 -20.10 14.26 -6.98
N SER A 370 -20.79 14.03 -8.10
CA SER A 370 -21.23 15.10 -9.00
C SER A 370 -22.26 16.01 -8.35
N THR A 371 -22.98 15.50 -7.34
CA THR A 371 -24.01 16.20 -6.58
C THR A 371 -23.49 17.05 -5.43
N LEU A 372 -22.16 17.01 -5.16
CA LEU A 372 -21.53 17.78 -4.09
C LEU A 372 -20.91 19.06 -4.65
N ASP A 373 -20.98 20.12 -3.88
CA ASP A 373 -20.17 21.33 -4.10
C ASP A 373 -18.76 21.08 -3.56
N LEU A 374 -17.79 20.86 -4.46
CA LEU A 374 -16.41 20.54 -4.13
C LEU A 374 -15.50 21.72 -4.46
N PRO A 375 -14.57 22.10 -3.55
CA PRO A 375 -13.55 23.11 -3.81
C PRO A 375 -12.67 22.81 -5.03
N ALA A 376 -12.07 23.86 -5.64
CA ALA A 376 -11.28 23.71 -6.87
C ALA A 376 -9.89 23.08 -6.62
N ASP A 377 -9.25 23.36 -5.48
CA ASP A 377 -7.92 22.91 -5.09
C ASP A 377 -7.96 21.72 -4.12
N LEU A 378 -8.90 20.83 -4.37
CA LEU A 378 -9.21 19.69 -3.52
C LEU A 378 -8.10 18.65 -3.53
N GLN A 379 -7.65 18.24 -2.36
CA GLN A 379 -6.93 16.98 -2.16
C GLN A 379 -7.91 15.85 -1.88
N VAL A 380 -7.61 14.67 -2.40
CA VAL A 380 -8.51 13.51 -2.30
C VAL A 380 -7.76 12.29 -1.80
N PHE A 381 -8.34 11.65 -0.80
CA PHE A 381 -7.92 10.34 -0.32
C PHE A 381 -9.08 9.37 -0.53
N THR A 382 -8.89 8.35 -1.36
CA THR A 382 -9.94 7.38 -1.64
C THR A 382 -9.51 5.95 -1.32
N CYS A 383 -10.38 5.20 -0.65
CA CYS A 383 -10.16 3.80 -0.30
C CYS A 383 -11.47 3.01 -0.33
N GLY A 384 -11.46 1.83 -0.92
CA GLY A 384 -12.61 0.95 -1.06
C GLY A 384 -12.43 -0.07 -2.17
N PRO A 385 -13.50 -0.74 -2.60
CA PRO A 385 -13.46 -1.65 -3.75
C PRO A 385 -12.92 -0.96 -5.01
N LEU A 386 -12.14 -1.69 -5.81
CA LEU A 386 -11.51 -1.13 -7.00
C LEU A 386 -12.48 -0.45 -7.98
N PRO A 387 -13.68 -1.00 -8.27
CA PRO A 387 -14.68 -0.30 -9.10
C PRO A 387 -15.13 1.04 -8.51
N PHE A 388 -15.29 1.12 -7.19
CA PHE A 388 -15.63 2.35 -6.47
C PHE A 388 -14.53 3.41 -6.65
N MET A 389 -13.27 3.06 -6.38
CA MET A 389 -12.15 4.01 -6.50
C MET A 389 -11.96 4.51 -7.95
N ARG A 390 -12.17 3.64 -8.94
CA ARG A 390 -12.16 4.02 -10.36
C ARG A 390 -13.26 5.03 -10.68
N HIS A 391 -14.46 4.79 -10.17
CA HIS A 391 -15.59 5.71 -10.33
C HIS A 391 -15.31 7.07 -9.68
N VAL A 392 -14.85 7.08 -8.43
CA VAL A 392 -14.45 8.31 -7.72
C VAL A 392 -13.41 9.08 -8.52
N ARG A 393 -12.32 8.40 -8.94
CA ARG A 393 -11.25 9.04 -9.71
C ARG A 393 -11.77 9.62 -11.03
N SER A 394 -12.51 8.86 -11.83
CA SER A 394 -13.03 9.34 -13.11
C SER A 394 -13.97 10.55 -12.95
N THR A 395 -14.83 10.54 -11.94
CA THR A 395 -15.72 11.66 -11.62
C THR A 395 -14.96 12.92 -11.25
N LEU A 396 -13.91 12.79 -10.42
CA LEU A 396 -13.10 13.92 -9.97
C LEU A 396 -12.23 14.49 -11.08
N LEU A 397 -11.63 13.65 -11.92
CA LEU A 397 -10.89 14.10 -13.11
C LEU A 397 -11.80 14.87 -14.09
N ALA A 398 -13.02 14.39 -14.33
CA ALA A 398 -14.01 15.08 -15.17
C ALA A 398 -14.43 16.44 -14.57
N ARG A 399 -14.25 16.64 -13.28
CA ARG A 399 -14.48 17.92 -12.57
C ARG A 399 -13.25 18.80 -12.47
N GLY A 400 -12.11 18.40 -13.06
CA GLY A 400 -10.89 19.20 -13.13
C GLY A 400 -9.96 19.04 -11.91
N VAL A 401 -10.19 18.06 -11.05
CA VAL A 401 -9.23 17.74 -9.99
C VAL A 401 -7.97 17.14 -10.62
N ALA A 402 -6.80 17.68 -10.30
CA ALA A 402 -5.53 17.21 -10.84
C ALA A 402 -5.23 15.76 -10.41
N PRO A 403 -4.73 14.89 -11.32
CA PRO A 403 -4.45 13.49 -11.00
C PRO A 403 -3.56 13.28 -9.79
N GLU A 404 -2.55 14.16 -9.60
CA GLU A 404 -1.60 14.15 -8.49
C GLU A 404 -2.24 14.46 -7.13
N ASN A 405 -3.40 15.10 -7.13
CA ASN A 405 -4.17 15.39 -5.92
C ASN A 405 -5.07 14.23 -5.50
N ILE A 406 -5.15 13.16 -6.29
CA ILE A 406 -6.00 12.00 -6.00
C ILE A 406 -5.13 10.84 -5.55
N ARG A 407 -5.05 10.64 -4.23
CA ARG A 407 -4.36 9.52 -3.60
C ARG A 407 -5.35 8.37 -3.34
N TYR A 408 -4.87 7.14 -3.50
CA TYR A 408 -5.68 5.95 -3.29
C TYR A 408 -4.92 4.84 -2.57
N GLU A 409 -5.65 4.02 -1.81
CA GLU A 409 -5.11 2.81 -1.17
C GLU A 409 -5.91 1.59 -1.60
N VAL A 410 -5.20 0.55 -2.08
CA VAL A 410 -5.80 -0.71 -2.54
C VAL A 410 -5.64 -1.79 -1.47
N PHE A 411 -6.75 -2.31 -0.95
CA PHE A 411 -6.74 -3.45 -0.04
C PHE A 411 -6.60 -4.75 -0.82
N GLY A 412 -5.38 -5.08 -1.22
CA GLY A 412 -5.07 -6.24 -2.04
C GLY A 412 -3.85 -6.04 -2.92
N PRO A 413 -3.67 -6.86 -3.97
CA PRO A 413 -2.70 -6.60 -5.01
C PRO A 413 -3.03 -5.31 -5.74
N ASP A 414 -2.04 -4.44 -5.92
CA ASP A 414 -2.25 -3.20 -6.66
C ASP A 414 -2.33 -3.49 -8.16
N LEU A 415 -3.56 -3.73 -8.62
CA LEU A 415 -3.89 -3.89 -10.05
C LEU A 415 -4.12 -2.54 -10.74
N TRP A 416 -3.90 -1.42 -10.03
CA TRP A 416 -4.08 -0.08 -10.55
C TRP A 416 -2.80 0.51 -11.16
N GLY A 417 -1.84 -0.31 -11.53
CA GLY A 417 -0.56 0.09 -12.10
C GLY A 417 -0.64 1.00 -13.34
N PRO A 418 0.50 1.46 -13.87
CA PRO A 418 0.64 2.55 -14.86
C PRO A 418 -0.19 2.39 -16.15
N THR A 419 -0.74 1.23 -16.41
CA THR A 419 -1.58 0.94 -17.58
C THR A 419 -2.91 1.71 -17.58
N LEU A 420 -3.39 2.20 -16.44
CA LEU A 420 -4.67 2.92 -16.34
C LEU A 420 -4.52 4.44 -16.51
N GLU A 421 -3.33 4.99 -16.35
CA GLU A 421 -3.08 6.41 -16.64
C GLU A 421 -3.10 6.71 -18.14
N ARG A 422 -2.75 5.74 -19.00
CA ARG A 422 -2.80 5.88 -20.46
C ARG A 422 -4.20 5.70 -21.09
N ALA A 423 -5.14 5.09 -20.38
CA ALA A 423 -6.49 4.83 -20.90
C ALA A 423 -7.50 5.96 -20.60
N ALA A 424 -7.07 7.01 -19.89
CA ALA A 424 -7.89 8.16 -19.50
C ALA A 424 -7.39 9.48 -20.11
N GLY A 425 -6.44 9.42 -21.08
CA GLY A 425 -5.95 10.56 -21.85
C GLY A 425 -6.50 10.58 -23.27
#